data_72f04e1e0626ebee81850aad4aa407cb
#
_entry.id   72f04e1e0626ebee81850aad4aa407cb
#
_cell.length_a   1.000
_cell.length_b   1.000
_cell.length_c   1.000
_cell.angle_alpha   90.00
_cell.angle_beta   90.00
_cell.angle_gamma   90.00
#
_symmetry.space_group_name_H-M   'P 1'
#
loop_
_entity.id
_entity.type
_entity.pdbx_description
1 polymer ?
#
loop_
_entity_poly.entity_id
_entity_poly.type
_entity_poly.pdbx_seq_one_letter_code
_entity_poly.pdbx_strand_id
1 'polypeptide(L)'
;MSLLARVSSMESFENVRDRTASPPGSERRKLSFNPVGTWVPPPAHEEPIGAFEVSPGRRLFQVITAVCYCLLAAGIVFGYAALKPVLINEGAYRDHCTQDELDENVRVCYEQEMRLNFMFTFAAVATNVCALPVGTVLDRYGPRVSSLIGCLLFATGCLFFAFAADLPFDGYIPGYLFLALGGPFVFISSFQLSNTFPAHSGLILSMLTGAFDTSSAVFLIYRIVYWRSHATIRPKIFFLVYLFVPAFILVAQILYMPSKSYKTVGELVKQVEDSSSNDEHDSDADIDSEDYLNQVRDDRRIHRESVVSEITSLLGSKGADQQTKKEEQKMQVSGVWGALHGRTAWQQIRTPWFVLITLFTLVQMTRINFFVATIRPQYEYLLHSYDKAVRVNSFFDVALPLGGVLSVPFIGFVLDNTSTPFVLALLVATATAIGVLGVLPYEWAAYANIVLFVLYRPFYYTTVSDYAAKVFGFATFGKVYGLVICLAGLFNFSQSGLDALTHRVFLDDPVPVNLILLGVALVVGVALVGYVWWKSRSMKREHLEDEAEGARETLMPGAEY
;
A
#
# COMPACT_ATOMS: atom_id res chain seq x y z
N MET A 1 28.77 1.34 -7.02
CA MET A 1 29.40 0.94 -5.72
C MET A 1 28.53 -0.10 -5.05
N SER A 2 29.08 -1.25 -4.64
CA SER A 2 28.31 -2.23 -3.86
C SER A 2 28.02 -1.68 -2.45
N LEU A 3 26.98 -2.20 -1.78
CA LEU A 3 26.69 -1.83 -0.38
C LEU A 3 27.88 -2.15 0.54
N LEU A 4 28.62 -3.22 0.26
CA LEU A 4 29.86 -3.59 0.95
C LEU A 4 30.97 -2.54 0.78
N ALA A 5 31.15 -1.99 -0.43
CA ALA A 5 32.15 -0.93 -0.64
C ALA A 5 31.78 0.37 0.10
N ARG A 6 30.48 0.67 0.21
CA ARG A 6 29.99 1.81 0.99
C ARG A 6 30.17 1.62 2.49
N VAL A 7 29.97 0.39 3.00
CA VAL A 7 30.20 0.07 4.42
C VAL A 7 31.70 0.08 4.73
N SER A 8 32.57 -0.41 3.82
CA SER A 8 34.03 -0.39 4.04
C SER A 8 34.62 1.02 3.98
N SER A 9 34.01 1.96 3.24
CA SER A 9 34.44 3.36 3.27
C SER A 9 34.15 4.04 4.62
N MET A 10 33.25 3.47 5.43
CA MET A 10 32.98 3.96 6.79
C MET A 10 34.05 3.51 7.82
N GLU A 11 34.80 2.42 7.58
CA GLU A 11 35.93 2.03 8.44
C GLU A 11 37.02 3.13 8.48
N SER A 12 37.06 4.00 7.45
CA SER A 12 37.99 5.14 7.48
C SER A 12 37.60 6.21 8.52
N PHE A 13 36.35 6.23 8.99
CA PHE A 13 35.91 7.12 10.07
C PHE A 13 36.29 6.63 11.46
N GLU A 14 36.48 5.33 11.68
CA GLU A 14 36.98 4.82 12.97
C GLU A 14 38.41 5.28 13.27
N ASN A 15 39.25 5.44 12.25
CA ASN A 15 40.61 5.94 12.41
C ASN A 15 40.70 7.43 12.80
N VAL A 16 39.62 8.19 12.69
CA VAL A 16 39.55 9.60 13.17
C VAL A 16 39.27 9.62 14.69
N ARG A 17 38.71 8.55 15.25
CA ARG A 17 38.34 8.47 16.68
C ARG A 17 39.52 8.48 17.62
N ASP A 18 40.70 8.03 17.18
CA ASP A 18 41.92 7.98 18.03
C ASP A 18 42.61 9.35 18.22
N ARG A 19 42.11 10.43 17.58
CA ARG A 19 42.73 11.76 17.65
C ARG A 19 42.06 12.79 18.54
N THR A 20 40.89 12.52 19.09
CA THR A 20 40.22 13.42 20.03
C THR A 20 39.73 12.69 21.27
N ALA A 21 40.68 12.47 22.23
CA ALA A 21 40.28 12.15 23.58
C ALA A 21 39.51 13.37 24.15
N SER A 22 38.22 13.18 24.44
CA SER A 22 37.41 14.20 25.10
C SER A 22 38.00 14.52 26.48
N PRO A 23 38.15 15.77 26.88
CA PRO A 23 38.60 16.12 28.20
C PRO A 23 37.60 15.63 29.27
N PRO A 24 38.06 15.10 30.41
CA PRO A 24 37.20 14.67 31.50
C PRO A 24 36.61 15.92 32.21
N GLY A 25 35.32 16.13 32.08
CA GLY A 25 34.63 17.21 32.79
C GLY A 25 33.40 17.71 32.03
N SER A 26 32.37 16.88 31.92
CA SER A 26 31.07 17.40 31.50
C SER A 26 30.40 18.11 32.68
N GLU A 27 30.61 19.39 32.81
CA GLU A 27 29.71 20.24 33.63
C GLU A 27 28.28 20.14 33.04
N ARG A 28 27.34 19.79 33.91
CA ARG A 28 25.92 19.80 33.57
C ARG A 28 25.58 21.20 33.04
N ARG A 29 25.30 21.29 31.72
CA ARG A 29 24.81 22.53 31.10
C ARG A 29 23.52 22.96 31.80
N LYS A 30 23.55 24.14 32.39
CA LYS A 30 22.34 24.82 32.88
C LYS A 30 21.50 25.22 31.66
N LEU A 31 20.24 24.81 31.63
CA LEU A 31 19.26 25.28 30.66
C LEU A 31 19.13 26.80 30.83
N SER A 32 19.62 27.60 29.89
CA SER A 32 19.34 29.03 29.81
C SER A 32 18.01 29.20 29.11
N PHE A 33 17.03 29.73 29.81
CA PHE A 33 15.74 30.10 29.28
C PHE A 33 15.89 31.44 28.53
N ASN A 34 15.79 31.43 27.21
CA ASN A 34 15.80 32.64 26.40
C ASN A 34 14.35 32.98 25.98
N PRO A 35 13.74 34.06 26.51
CA PRO A 35 12.33 34.36 26.28
C PRO A 35 12.03 35.07 24.95
N VAL A 36 12.98 35.27 24.06
CA VAL A 36 12.84 36.03 22.81
C VAL A 36 13.22 35.25 21.56
N GLY A 37 12.79 34.05 21.46
CA GLY A 37 12.89 33.29 20.22
C GLY A 37 11.74 32.31 20.16
N THR A 38 11.09 32.17 19.02
CA THR A 38 10.20 31.06 18.77
C THR A 38 11.01 29.78 18.95
N TRP A 39 10.92 29.17 20.16
CA TRP A 39 11.53 27.90 20.44
C TRP A 39 10.85 26.86 19.53
N VAL A 40 11.50 26.55 18.42
CA VAL A 40 11.21 25.34 17.67
C VAL A 40 11.98 24.25 18.39
N PRO A 41 11.30 23.31 19.06
CA PRO A 41 12.01 22.17 19.63
C PRO A 41 12.81 21.52 18.50
N PRO A 42 14.09 21.17 18.73
CA PRO A 42 14.82 20.40 17.75
C PRO A 42 13.97 19.19 17.38
N PRO A 43 13.89 18.81 16.09
CA PRO A 43 13.11 17.64 15.70
C PRO A 43 13.53 16.49 16.60
N ALA A 44 12.55 15.87 17.26
CA ALA A 44 12.79 14.81 18.24
C ALA A 44 13.78 13.81 17.63
N HIS A 45 14.84 13.47 18.36
CA HIS A 45 15.85 12.53 17.91
C HIS A 45 15.17 11.27 17.42
N GLU A 46 15.16 11.07 16.12
CA GLU A 46 14.60 9.89 15.52
C GLU A 46 15.69 8.80 15.57
N GLU A 47 15.72 8.04 16.64
CA GLU A 47 16.55 6.84 16.72
C GLU A 47 16.19 5.92 15.55
N PRO A 48 17.09 5.67 14.60
CA PRO A 48 16.85 4.77 13.49
C PRO A 48 16.78 3.34 14.03
N ILE A 49 15.66 2.66 13.83
CA ILE A 49 15.51 1.25 14.21
C ILE A 49 15.82 0.38 13.00
N GLY A 50 16.98 -0.30 13.03
CA GLY A 50 17.32 -1.32 12.04
C GLY A 50 16.47 -2.58 12.25
N ALA A 51 15.92 -3.15 11.16
CA ALA A 51 15.16 -4.40 11.27
C ALA A 51 15.98 -5.55 11.89
N PHE A 52 17.30 -5.53 11.72
CA PHE A 52 18.23 -6.55 12.21
C PHE A 52 18.45 -6.54 13.73
N GLU A 53 18.08 -5.46 14.42
CA GLU A 53 18.18 -5.35 15.89
C GLU A 53 17.05 -6.12 16.60
N VAL A 54 15.93 -6.29 15.92
CA VAL A 54 14.76 -6.96 16.48
C VAL A 54 14.85 -8.46 16.22
N SER A 55 14.58 -9.29 17.24
CA SER A 55 14.64 -10.75 17.10
C SER A 55 13.73 -11.26 15.98
N PRO A 56 14.14 -12.29 15.20
CA PRO A 56 13.34 -12.83 14.10
C PRO A 56 11.94 -13.29 14.51
N GLY A 57 11.83 -13.87 15.72
CA GLY A 57 10.53 -14.32 16.26
C GLY A 57 9.56 -13.14 16.50
N ARG A 58 10.05 -12.02 17.03
CA ARG A 58 9.22 -10.82 17.22
C ARG A 58 8.79 -10.22 15.91
N ARG A 59 9.69 -10.14 14.91
CA ARG A 59 9.36 -9.67 13.55
C ARG A 59 8.30 -10.54 12.88
N LEU A 60 8.45 -11.88 12.97
CA LEU A 60 7.46 -12.81 12.43
C LEU A 60 6.09 -12.64 13.11
N PHE A 61 6.07 -12.49 14.44
CA PHE A 61 4.84 -12.25 15.18
C PHE A 61 4.15 -10.94 14.76
N GLN A 62 4.91 -9.88 14.52
CA GLN A 62 4.40 -8.60 14.00
C GLN A 62 3.74 -8.77 12.62
N VAL A 63 4.39 -9.49 11.71
CA VAL A 63 3.84 -9.77 10.37
C VAL A 63 2.54 -10.57 10.47
N ILE A 64 2.53 -11.66 11.25
CA ILE A 64 1.32 -12.48 11.45
C ILE A 64 0.18 -11.65 12.03
N THR A 65 0.44 -10.84 13.04
CA THR A 65 -0.54 -9.95 13.65
C THR A 65 -1.07 -8.93 12.65
N ALA A 66 -0.20 -8.38 11.79
CA ALA A 66 -0.60 -7.45 10.73
C ALA A 66 -1.51 -8.12 9.69
N VAL A 67 -1.18 -9.32 9.26
CA VAL A 67 -2.04 -10.11 8.35
C VAL A 67 -3.41 -10.37 8.99
N CYS A 68 -3.45 -10.74 10.28
CA CYS A 68 -4.72 -10.98 11.00
C CYS A 68 -5.59 -9.73 11.05
N TYR A 69 -5.05 -8.58 11.45
CA TYR A 69 -5.90 -7.38 11.49
C TYR A 69 -6.23 -6.82 10.12
N CYS A 70 -5.37 -6.98 9.11
CA CYS A 70 -5.72 -6.63 7.73
C CYS A 70 -6.87 -7.50 7.21
N LEU A 71 -6.87 -8.79 7.50
CA LEU A 71 -7.96 -9.70 7.16
C LEU A 71 -9.29 -9.27 7.82
N LEU A 72 -9.24 -8.73 9.02
CA LEU A 72 -10.44 -8.31 9.73
C LEU A 72 -10.91 -6.89 9.37
N ALA A 73 -10.03 -5.96 8.97
CA ALA A 73 -10.39 -4.55 8.87
C ALA A 73 -10.10 -3.90 7.51
N ALA A 74 -9.12 -4.40 6.74
CA ALA A 74 -8.58 -3.62 5.63
C ALA A 74 -9.53 -3.47 4.44
N GLY A 75 -10.19 -4.55 4.02
CA GLY A 75 -11.01 -4.62 2.82
C GLY A 75 -12.48 -4.97 3.05
N ILE A 76 -12.97 -4.91 4.29
CA ILE A 76 -14.34 -5.32 4.66
C ILE A 76 -15.43 -4.66 3.81
N VAL A 77 -15.20 -3.41 3.39
CA VAL A 77 -16.15 -2.61 2.59
C VAL A 77 -16.46 -3.27 1.24
N PHE A 78 -15.52 -4.01 0.68
CA PHE A 78 -15.71 -4.71 -0.59
C PHE A 78 -16.57 -5.98 -0.46
N GLY A 79 -16.95 -6.38 0.76
CA GLY A 79 -17.93 -7.41 1.03
C GLY A 79 -19.40 -6.96 0.95
N TYR A 80 -19.66 -5.77 0.42
CA TYR A 80 -20.99 -5.14 0.36
C TYR A 80 -22.08 -6.01 -0.26
N ALA A 81 -21.76 -6.77 -1.31
CA ALA A 81 -22.70 -7.68 -1.96
C ALA A 81 -23.31 -8.71 -0.99
N ALA A 82 -22.57 -9.07 0.06
CA ALA A 82 -23.07 -9.95 1.11
C ALA A 82 -23.87 -9.19 2.20
N LEU A 83 -23.52 -7.94 2.48
CA LEU A 83 -24.18 -7.12 3.51
C LEU A 83 -25.54 -6.56 3.00
N LYS A 84 -25.62 -6.12 1.74
CA LYS A 84 -26.81 -5.49 1.15
C LYS A 84 -28.11 -6.28 1.39
N PRO A 85 -28.18 -7.61 1.15
CA PRO A 85 -29.40 -8.38 1.43
C PRO A 85 -29.82 -8.38 2.90
N VAL A 86 -28.88 -8.31 3.82
CA VAL A 86 -29.16 -8.22 5.26
C VAL A 86 -29.76 -6.87 5.60
N LEU A 87 -29.20 -5.77 5.08
CA LEU A 87 -29.72 -4.41 5.28
C LEU A 87 -31.14 -4.25 4.71
N ILE A 88 -31.40 -4.84 3.54
CA ILE A 88 -32.75 -4.84 2.93
C ILE A 88 -33.73 -5.56 3.85
N ASN A 89 -33.36 -6.73 4.38
CA ASN A 89 -34.22 -7.52 5.27
C ASN A 89 -34.48 -6.82 6.63
N GLU A 90 -33.52 -6.03 7.12
CA GLU A 90 -33.69 -5.22 8.33
C GLU A 90 -34.41 -3.88 8.06
N GLY A 91 -34.83 -3.61 6.82
CA GLY A 91 -35.60 -2.43 6.45
C GLY A 91 -34.80 -1.14 6.32
N ALA A 92 -33.47 -1.21 6.17
CA ALA A 92 -32.67 -0.01 5.95
C ALA A 92 -33.18 0.78 4.75
N TYR A 93 -33.47 2.08 4.95
CA TYR A 93 -34.05 3.01 3.95
C TYR A 93 -35.45 2.66 3.42
N ARG A 94 -36.18 1.74 4.07
CA ARG A 94 -37.54 1.38 3.64
C ARG A 94 -38.54 2.54 3.83
N ASP A 95 -38.25 3.44 4.76
CA ASP A 95 -39.07 4.65 5.04
C ASP A 95 -39.09 5.65 3.87
N HIS A 96 -38.21 5.47 2.89
CA HIS A 96 -38.15 6.33 1.69
C HIS A 96 -38.92 5.75 0.49
N CYS A 97 -39.51 4.55 0.65
CA CYS A 97 -40.36 3.95 -0.39
C CYS A 97 -41.68 4.71 -0.51
N THR A 98 -42.23 4.76 -1.74
CA THR A 98 -43.56 5.32 -1.97
C THR A 98 -44.63 4.41 -1.38
N GLN A 99 -45.82 4.99 -1.04
CA GLN A 99 -46.90 4.19 -0.46
C GLN A 99 -47.39 3.11 -1.43
N ASP A 100 -47.43 3.42 -2.74
CA ASP A 100 -47.84 2.46 -3.77
C ASP A 100 -46.89 1.24 -3.81
N GLU A 101 -45.56 1.46 -3.71
CA GLU A 101 -44.54 0.39 -3.66
C GLU A 101 -44.64 -0.45 -2.37
N LEU A 102 -45.05 0.17 -1.25
CA LEU A 102 -45.25 -0.53 0.04
C LEU A 102 -46.53 -1.39 -0.01
N ASP A 103 -47.60 -0.88 -0.64
CA ASP A 103 -48.91 -1.58 -0.79
C ASP A 103 -48.78 -2.76 -1.76
N GLU A 104 -47.98 -2.65 -2.80
CA GLU A 104 -47.63 -3.73 -3.74
C GLU A 104 -46.65 -4.76 -3.16
N ASN A 105 -46.18 -4.58 -1.94
CA ASN A 105 -45.15 -5.44 -1.29
C ASN A 105 -43.88 -5.63 -2.12
N VAL A 106 -43.46 -4.58 -2.85
CA VAL A 106 -42.20 -4.63 -3.60
C VAL A 106 -41.05 -4.93 -2.65
N ARG A 107 -40.23 -5.92 -2.99
CA ARG A 107 -39.13 -6.38 -2.14
C ARG A 107 -38.10 -5.30 -1.86
N VAL A 108 -37.79 -4.48 -2.86
CA VAL A 108 -36.82 -3.36 -2.79
C VAL A 108 -37.34 -2.25 -3.66
N CYS A 109 -37.68 -1.08 -3.10
CA CYS A 109 -38.10 0.07 -3.85
C CYS A 109 -36.93 0.81 -4.51
N TYR A 110 -37.21 1.65 -5.50
CA TYR A 110 -36.20 2.36 -6.25
C TYR A 110 -35.30 3.25 -5.36
N GLU A 111 -35.90 4.06 -4.48
CA GLU A 111 -35.16 4.95 -3.58
C GLU A 111 -34.27 4.19 -2.56
N GLN A 112 -34.78 3.08 -2.04
CA GLN A 112 -34.01 2.20 -1.15
C GLN A 112 -32.77 1.65 -1.87
N GLU A 113 -32.95 1.16 -3.09
CA GLU A 113 -31.84 0.61 -3.88
C GLU A 113 -30.81 1.68 -4.24
N MET A 114 -31.26 2.86 -4.64
CA MET A 114 -30.39 3.99 -4.96
C MET A 114 -29.51 4.41 -3.76
N ARG A 115 -30.09 4.55 -2.57
CA ARG A 115 -29.34 4.91 -1.35
C ARG A 115 -28.34 3.83 -0.94
N LEU A 116 -28.73 2.58 -0.99
CA LEU A 116 -27.85 1.45 -0.73
C LEU A 116 -26.66 1.41 -1.71
N ASN A 117 -26.91 1.58 -3.01
CA ASN A 117 -25.86 1.62 -4.02
C ASN A 117 -24.96 2.85 -3.85
N PHE A 118 -25.54 4.02 -3.52
CA PHE A 118 -24.78 5.24 -3.24
C PHE A 118 -23.84 5.06 -2.03
N MET A 119 -24.32 4.46 -0.94
CA MET A 119 -23.50 4.14 0.24
C MET A 119 -22.25 3.36 -0.12
N PHE A 120 -22.38 2.31 -0.93
CA PHE A 120 -21.24 1.50 -1.37
C PHE A 120 -20.29 2.29 -2.28
N THR A 121 -20.84 2.96 -3.30
CA THR A 121 -20.04 3.71 -4.28
C THR A 121 -19.23 4.80 -3.60
N PHE A 122 -19.88 5.56 -2.70
CA PHE A 122 -19.22 6.63 -1.96
C PHE A 122 -18.09 6.10 -1.07
N ALA A 123 -18.34 5.00 -0.35
CA ALA A 123 -17.34 4.36 0.48
C ALA A 123 -16.16 3.79 -0.33
N ALA A 124 -16.43 3.13 -1.46
CA ALA A 124 -15.39 2.57 -2.32
C ALA A 124 -14.48 3.65 -2.91
N VAL A 125 -15.05 4.78 -3.34
CA VAL A 125 -14.27 5.94 -3.80
C VAL A 125 -13.46 6.54 -2.65
N ALA A 126 -14.08 6.74 -1.49
CA ALA A 126 -13.41 7.28 -0.31
C ALA A 126 -12.22 6.41 0.14
N THR A 127 -12.34 5.08 0.08
CA THR A 127 -11.25 4.13 0.36
C THR A 127 -10.02 4.41 -0.49
N ASN A 128 -10.20 4.65 -1.77
CA ASN A 128 -9.09 4.90 -2.70
C ASN A 128 -8.54 6.32 -2.57
N VAL A 129 -9.40 7.33 -2.49
CA VAL A 129 -9.00 8.74 -2.38
C VAL A 129 -8.26 9.01 -1.08
N CYS A 130 -8.67 8.38 0.03
CA CYS A 130 -7.99 8.56 1.31
C CYS A 130 -6.57 7.96 1.34
N ALA A 131 -6.16 7.16 0.37
CA ALA A 131 -4.80 6.59 0.32
C ALA A 131 -3.71 7.69 0.34
N LEU A 132 -3.95 8.85 -0.28
CA LEU A 132 -3.02 9.96 -0.28
C LEU A 132 -2.87 10.63 1.12
N PRO A 133 -3.94 11.07 1.81
CA PRO A 133 -3.81 11.56 3.17
C PRO A 133 -3.27 10.48 4.13
N VAL A 134 -3.67 9.22 3.99
CA VAL A 134 -3.11 8.10 4.78
C VAL A 134 -1.60 8.00 4.58
N GLY A 135 -1.14 8.00 3.34
CA GLY A 135 0.28 7.97 3.01
C GLY A 135 1.05 9.16 3.55
N THR A 136 0.44 10.35 3.51
CA THR A 136 1.04 11.57 4.08
C THR A 136 1.19 11.49 5.61
N VAL A 137 0.18 10.96 6.29
CA VAL A 137 0.22 10.72 7.74
C VAL A 137 1.26 9.66 8.08
N LEU A 138 1.31 8.58 7.30
CA LEU A 138 2.29 7.50 7.46
C LEU A 138 3.73 8.01 7.36
N ASP A 139 4.04 8.76 6.29
CA ASP A 139 5.40 9.28 6.04
C ASP A 139 5.83 10.31 7.09
N ARG A 140 4.89 11.07 7.68
CA ARG A 140 5.20 12.13 8.64
C ARG A 140 5.20 11.67 10.09
N TYR A 141 4.23 10.82 10.48
CA TYR A 141 3.98 10.44 11.87
C TYR A 141 4.25 8.96 12.15
N GLY A 142 4.57 8.20 11.11
CA GLY A 142 4.88 6.77 11.21
C GLY A 142 3.64 5.86 11.27
N PRO A 143 3.87 4.54 11.28
CA PRO A 143 2.85 3.52 11.12
C PRO A 143 1.91 3.38 12.30
N ARG A 144 2.44 3.56 13.51
CA ARG A 144 1.63 3.45 14.74
C ARG A 144 0.54 4.52 14.76
N VAL A 145 0.90 5.79 14.50
CA VAL A 145 -0.07 6.91 14.48
C VAL A 145 -1.10 6.70 13.39
N SER A 146 -0.66 6.31 12.18
CA SER A 146 -1.56 6.00 11.08
C SER A 146 -2.58 4.93 11.47
N SER A 147 -2.11 3.80 12.00
CA SER A 147 -3.00 2.70 12.42
C SER A 147 -3.94 3.07 13.57
N LEU A 148 -3.51 3.91 14.52
CA LEU A 148 -4.36 4.40 15.62
C LEU A 148 -5.51 5.27 15.10
N ILE A 149 -5.23 6.16 14.13
CA ILE A 149 -6.27 6.92 13.44
C ILE A 149 -7.25 5.97 12.75
N GLY A 150 -6.72 4.95 12.05
CA GLY A 150 -7.53 3.91 11.43
C GLY A 150 -8.45 3.18 12.42
N CYS A 151 -7.94 2.82 13.61
CA CYS A 151 -8.73 2.21 14.68
C CYS A 151 -9.89 3.10 15.13
N LEU A 152 -9.62 4.39 15.33
CA LEU A 152 -10.64 5.35 15.75
C LEU A 152 -11.75 5.50 14.71
N LEU A 153 -11.36 5.68 13.44
CA LEU A 153 -12.32 5.78 12.33
C LEU A 153 -13.15 4.50 12.20
N PHE A 154 -12.50 3.34 12.25
CA PHE A 154 -13.16 2.05 12.14
C PHE A 154 -14.15 1.80 13.29
N ALA A 155 -13.75 2.11 14.53
CA ALA A 155 -14.63 2.03 15.70
C ALA A 155 -15.83 2.96 15.58
N THR A 156 -15.61 4.19 15.11
CA THR A 156 -16.68 5.16 14.84
C THR A 156 -17.65 4.62 13.79
N GLY A 157 -17.14 4.00 12.72
CA GLY A 157 -17.96 3.35 11.70
C GLY A 157 -18.82 2.21 12.25
N CYS A 158 -18.24 1.36 13.09
CA CYS A 158 -18.99 0.30 13.78
C CYS A 158 -20.10 0.85 14.67
N LEU A 159 -19.84 1.93 15.41
CA LEU A 159 -20.84 2.58 16.27
C LEU A 159 -21.99 3.19 15.45
N PHE A 160 -21.68 3.91 14.38
CA PHE A 160 -22.73 4.45 13.51
C PHE A 160 -23.61 3.35 12.92
N PHE A 161 -23.02 2.24 12.46
CA PHE A 161 -23.81 1.11 11.96
C PHE A 161 -24.62 0.43 13.06
N ALA A 162 -24.06 0.27 14.26
CA ALA A 162 -24.74 -0.35 15.37
C ALA A 162 -26.01 0.42 15.78
N PHE A 163 -25.95 1.74 15.72
CA PHE A 163 -27.04 2.62 16.14
C PHE A 163 -27.76 3.31 14.96
N ALA A 164 -27.49 2.90 13.72
CA ALA A 164 -28.02 3.57 12.54
C ALA A 164 -29.56 3.74 12.54
N ALA A 165 -30.28 2.75 13.04
CA ALA A 165 -31.75 2.80 13.17
C ALA A 165 -32.24 3.66 14.34
N ASP A 166 -31.39 3.95 15.33
CA ASP A 166 -31.75 4.70 16.53
C ASP A 166 -31.38 6.21 16.40
N LEU A 167 -30.61 6.59 15.37
CA LEU A 167 -30.15 7.97 15.18
C LEU A 167 -31.22 8.83 14.51
N PRO A 168 -31.31 10.14 14.83
CA PRO A 168 -32.23 11.07 14.20
C PRO A 168 -31.82 11.48 12.78
N PHE A 169 -30.71 10.99 12.29
CA PHE A 169 -30.15 11.21 10.95
C PHE A 169 -29.66 9.90 10.35
N ASP A 170 -29.36 9.90 9.07
CA ASP A 170 -28.83 8.72 8.39
C ASP A 170 -27.49 8.28 9.01
N GLY A 171 -27.48 7.16 9.70
CA GLY A 171 -26.29 6.54 10.29
C GLY A 171 -25.58 5.56 9.37
N TYR A 172 -26.23 5.06 8.31
CA TYR A 172 -25.66 4.03 7.44
C TYR A 172 -24.56 4.58 6.52
N ILE A 173 -24.82 5.69 5.82
CA ILE A 173 -23.83 6.28 4.91
C ILE A 173 -22.55 6.71 5.66
N PRO A 174 -22.61 7.55 6.73
CA PRO A 174 -21.39 7.91 7.48
C PRO A 174 -20.75 6.70 8.14
N GLY A 175 -21.53 5.73 8.65
CA GLY A 175 -20.98 4.51 9.23
C GLY A 175 -20.14 3.72 8.23
N TYR A 176 -20.66 3.51 7.02
CA TYR A 176 -19.93 2.80 5.97
C TYR A 176 -18.72 3.58 5.47
N LEU A 177 -18.84 4.91 5.41
CA LEU A 177 -17.73 5.80 5.08
C LEU A 177 -16.58 5.69 6.11
N PHE A 178 -16.87 5.72 7.41
CA PHE A 178 -15.85 5.60 8.43
C PHE A 178 -15.18 4.23 8.43
N LEU A 179 -15.89 3.14 8.16
CA LEU A 179 -15.30 1.82 7.92
C LEU A 179 -14.37 1.85 6.70
N ALA A 180 -14.80 2.51 5.62
CA ALA A 180 -14.05 2.67 4.39
C ALA A 180 -12.75 3.47 4.57
N LEU A 181 -12.79 4.50 5.39
CA LEU A 181 -11.62 5.32 5.72
C LEU A 181 -10.65 4.59 6.66
N GLY A 182 -11.17 3.85 7.65
CA GLY A 182 -10.34 3.13 8.63
C GLY A 182 -9.48 2.04 8.02
N GLY A 183 -10.00 1.31 7.02
CA GLY A 183 -9.30 0.21 6.36
C GLY A 183 -7.93 0.58 5.78
N PRO A 184 -7.83 1.56 4.90
CA PRO A 184 -6.56 2.00 4.30
C PRO A 184 -5.53 2.49 5.31
N PHE A 185 -5.94 3.16 6.40
CA PHE A 185 -5.03 3.58 7.46
C PHE A 185 -4.30 2.40 8.11
N VAL A 186 -5.00 1.31 8.32
CA VAL A 186 -4.44 0.08 8.88
C VAL A 186 -3.62 -0.68 7.84
N PHE A 187 -4.11 -0.75 6.60
CA PHE A 187 -3.52 -1.52 5.51
C PHE A 187 -2.20 -0.94 5.00
N ILE A 188 -2.21 0.34 4.59
CA ILE A 188 -1.03 0.98 4.00
C ILE A 188 0.10 1.10 5.03
N SER A 189 -0.24 1.35 6.30
CA SER A 189 0.76 1.39 7.38
C SER A 189 1.45 0.06 7.63
N SER A 190 0.82 -1.05 7.24
CA SER A 190 1.38 -2.39 7.43
C SER A 190 2.43 -2.77 6.38
N PHE A 191 2.46 -2.10 5.23
CA PHE A 191 3.37 -2.44 4.12
C PHE A 191 4.85 -2.33 4.48
N GLN A 192 5.19 -1.41 5.38
CA GLN A 192 6.57 -1.26 5.87
C GLN A 192 7.12 -2.49 6.61
N LEU A 193 6.24 -3.39 7.09
CA LEU A 193 6.69 -4.64 7.68
C LEU A 193 7.38 -5.58 6.67
N SER A 194 7.25 -5.32 5.36
CA SER A 194 8.02 -6.02 4.33
C SER A 194 9.53 -5.81 4.47
N ASN A 195 9.97 -4.69 5.08
CA ASN A 195 11.39 -4.44 5.40
C ASN A 195 11.94 -5.34 6.51
N THR A 196 11.09 -5.97 7.32
CA THR A 196 11.53 -6.86 8.41
C THR A 196 12.26 -8.09 7.89
N PHE A 197 11.90 -8.57 6.70
CA PHE A 197 12.51 -9.71 6.03
C PHE A 197 12.79 -9.36 4.55
N PRO A 198 13.92 -8.71 4.24
CA PRO A 198 14.23 -8.28 2.87
C PRO A 198 14.20 -9.41 1.84
N ALA A 199 14.59 -10.64 2.21
CA ALA A 199 14.54 -11.80 1.31
C ALA A 199 13.11 -12.23 0.92
N HIS A 200 12.11 -11.91 1.74
CA HIS A 200 10.71 -12.34 1.58
C HIS A 200 9.73 -11.16 1.57
N SER A 201 10.18 -9.98 1.15
CA SER A 201 9.33 -8.78 1.17
C SER A 201 8.13 -8.90 0.24
N GLY A 202 8.30 -9.54 -0.93
CA GLY A 202 7.21 -9.81 -1.86
C GLY A 202 6.18 -10.77 -1.26
N LEU A 203 6.61 -11.79 -0.52
CA LEU A 203 5.71 -12.69 0.19
C LEU A 203 4.91 -11.94 1.28
N ILE A 204 5.55 -11.07 2.06
CA ILE A 204 4.85 -10.29 3.09
C ILE A 204 3.84 -9.34 2.46
N LEU A 205 4.21 -8.63 1.40
CA LEU A 205 3.28 -7.76 0.66
C LEU A 205 2.10 -8.56 0.09
N SER A 206 2.34 -9.75 -0.46
CA SER A 206 1.28 -10.61 -0.99
C SER A 206 0.36 -11.15 0.11
N MET A 207 0.90 -11.48 1.30
CA MET A 207 0.08 -11.87 2.46
C MET A 207 -0.83 -10.74 2.93
N LEU A 208 -0.33 -9.51 3.02
CA LEU A 208 -1.10 -8.33 3.40
C LEU A 208 -2.20 -8.03 2.36
N THR A 209 -1.86 -8.08 1.08
CA THR A 209 -2.82 -7.84 -0.01
C THR A 209 -3.86 -8.96 -0.12
N GLY A 210 -3.43 -10.21 0.05
CA GLY A 210 -4.35 -11.35 0.11
C GLY A 210 -5.30 -11.28 1.31
N ALA A 211 -4.81 -10.83 2.46
CA ALA A 211 -5.63 -10.56 3.63
C ALA A 211 -6.66 -9.44 3.38
N PHE A 212 -6.26 -8.36 2.69
CA PHE A 212 -7.17 -7.30 2.25
C PHE A 212 -8.29 -7.84 1.35
N ASP A 213 -7.97 -8.61 0.33
CA ASP A 213 -8.98 -9.19 -0.57
C ASP A 213 -9.91 -10.18 0.17
N THR A 214 -9.34 -11.02 1.04
CA THR A 214 -10.09 -11.98 1.84
C THR A 214 -10.95 -11.33 2.91
N SER A 215 -10.62 -10.12 3.37
CA SER A 215 -11.39 -9.34 4.35
C SER A 215 -12.84 -9.13 3.90
N SER A 216 -13.12 -9.09 2.60
CA SER A 216 -14.47 -9.01 2.05
C SER A 216 -15.36 -10.18 2.47
N ALA A 217 -14.78 -11.34 2.80
CA ALA A 217 -15.51 -12.52 3.28
C ALA A 217 -16.13 -12.35 4.66
N VAL A 218 -15.73 -11.35 5.44
CA VAL A 218 -16.29 -11.08 6.77
C VAL A 218 -17.81 -10.86 6.69
N PHE A 219 -18.26 -10.03 5.75
CA PHE A 219 -19.71 -9.82 5.57
C PHE A 219 -20.42 -11.03 4.97
N LEU A 220 -19.73 -11.87 4.22
CA LEU A 220 -20.26 -13.15 3.75
C LEU A 220 -20.51 -14.10 4.94
N ILE A 221 -19.52 -14.22 5.85
CA ILE A 221 -19.66 -15.00 7.07
C ILE A 221 -20.80 -14.43 7.93
N TYR A 222 -20.85 -13.12 8.10
CA TYR A 222 -21.94 -12.47 8.82
C TYR A 222 -23.30 -12.78 8.21
N ARG A 223 -23.46 -12.71 6.87
CA ARG A 223 -24.70 -13.06 6.17
C ARG A 223 -25.13 -14.50 6.46
N ILE A 224 -24.19 -15.46 6.41
CA ILE A 224 -24.46 -16.86 6.71
C ILE A 224 -24.95 -17.03 8.16
N VAL A 225 -24.27 -16.39 9.11
CA VAL A 225 -24.65 -16.41 10.53
C VAL A 225 -26.02 -15.77 10.75
N TYR A 226 -26.30 -14.62 10.11
CA TYR A 226 -27.57 -13.91 10.17
C TYR A 226 -28.75 -14.81 9.76
N TRP A 227 -28.65 -15.48 8.59
CA TRP A 227 -29.70 -16.36 8.12
C TRP A 227 -29.83 -17.63 8.94
N ARG A 228 -28.72 -18.22 9.42
CA ARG A 228 -28.77 -19.40 10.28
C ARG A 228 -29.32 -19.12 11.69
N SER A 229 -29.15 -17.92 12.17
CA SER A 229 -29.70 -17.48 13.47
C SER A 229 -31.14 -16.97 13.37
N HIS A 230 -31.82 -17.15 12.22
CA HIS A 230 -33.16 -16.60 11.98
C HIS A 230 -33.24 -15.09 12.29
N ALA A 231 -32.26 -14.31 11.83
CA ALA A 231 -32.14 -12.87 12.03
C ALA A 231 -32.02 -12.43 13.52
N THR A 232 -31.63 -13.33 14.41
CA THR A 232 -31.39 -12.98 15.83
C THR A 232 -30.16 -12.08 15.97
N ILE A 233 -29.10 -12.32 15.18
CA ILE A 233 -27.88 -11.51 15.19
C ILE A 233 -28.03 -10.35 14.19
N ARG A 234 -28.80 -9.33 14.60
CA ARG A 234 -29.04 -8.12 13.83
C ARG A 234 -27.75 -7.32 13.60
N PRO A 235 -27.70 -6.39 12.62
CA PRO A 235 -26.57 -5.51 12.38
C PRO A 235 -26.06 -4.82 13.64
N LYS A 236 -26.95 -4.35 14.51
CA LYS A 236 -26.61 -3.75 15.81
C LYS A 236 -25.70 -4.65 16.65
N ILE A 237 -26.10 -5.91 16.84
CA ILE A 237 -25.33 -6.87 17.64
C ILE A 237 -24.00 -7.19 16.97
N PHE A 238 -24.04 -7.43 15.64
CA PHE A 238 -22.83 -7.73 14.88
C PHE A 238 -21.79 -6.60 15.01
N PHE A 239 -22.17 -5.35 14.73
CA PHE A 239 -21.21 -4.24 14.77
C PHE A 239 -20.74 -3.88 16.18
N LEU A 240 -21.56 -4.08 17.21
CA LEU A 240 -21.11 -3.94 18.61
C LEU A 240 -20.07 -5.01 18.97
N VAL A 241 -20.30 -6.26 18.60
CA VAL A 241 -19.31 -7.33 18.79
C VAL A 241 -18.05 -7.05 17.94
N TYR A 242 -18.23 -6.51 16.74
CA TYR A 242 -17.14 -6.21 15.84
C TYR A 242 -16.23 -5.07 16.33
N LEU A 243 -16.62 -4.29 17.33
CA LEU A 243 -15.74 -3.35 18.05
C LEU A 243 -14.53 -4.05 18.69
N PHE A 244 -14.57 -5.37 18.85
CA PHE A 244 -13.41 -6.15 19.25
C PHE A 244 -12.24 -5.98 18.27
N VAL A 245 -12.50 -5.80 16.96
CA VAL A 245 -11.47 -5.67 15.94
C VAL A 245 -10.62 -4.39 16.12
N PRO A 246 -11.20 -3.18 16.17
CA PRO A 246 -10.39 -1.99 16.44
C PRO A 246 -9.74 -2.02 17.83
N ALA A 247 -10.37 -2.63 18.84
CA ALA A 247 -9.74 -2.84 20.14
C ALA A 247 -8.50 -3.77 20.05
N PHE A 248 -8.60 -4.87 19.31
CA PHE A 248 -7.47 -5.76 19.03
C PHE A 248 -6.33 -5.02 18.32
N ILE A 249 -6.66 -4.25 17.28
CA ILE A 249 -5.65 -3.47 16.55
C ILE A 249 -4.99 -2.44 17.47
N LEU A 250 -5.77 -1.73 18.29
CA LEU A 250 -5.27 -0.76 19.26
C LEU A 250 -4.25 -1.40 20.22
N VAL A 251 -4.61 -2.54 20.82
CA VAL A 251 -3.73 -3.28 21.74
C VAL A 251 -2.46 -3.75 21.03
N ALA A 252 -2.60 -4.30 19.81
CA ALA A 252 -1.47 -4.75 19.02
C ALA A 252 -0.51 -3.59 18.68
N GLN A 253 -1.04 -2.42 18.29
CA GLN A 253 -0.25 -1.23 17.94
C GLN A 253 0.51 -0.66 19.15
N ILE A 254 -0.08 -0.67 20.33
CA ILE A 254 0.55 -0.14 21.55
C ILE A 254 1.63 -1.09 22.07
N LEU A 255 1.36 -2.41 22.11
CA LEU A 255 2.21 -3.39 22.79
C LEU A 255 3.30 -3.98 21.91
N TYR A 256 3.00 -4.27 20.62
CA TYR A 256 3.86 -5.12 19.78
C TYR A 256 4.37 -4.46 18.52
N MET A 257 3.61 -3.54 17.94
CA MET A 257 3.96 -2.96 16.65
C MET A 257 5.03 -1.87 16.79
N PRO A 258 5.90 -1.70 15.76
CA PRO A 258 6.93 -0.67 15.79
C PRO A 258 6.28 0.72 15.77
N SER A 259 6.87 1.66 16.50
CA SER A 259 6.44 3.08 16.47
C SER A 259 6.84 3.75 15.18
N LYS A 260 7.98 3.35 14.62
CA LYS A 260 8.58 3.90 13.40
C LYS A 260 8.78 2.78 12.38
N SER A 261 8.95 3.18 11.12
CA SER A 261 9.27 2.26 10.03
C SER A 261 10.65 1.64 10.25
N TYR A 262 10.77 0.34 10.05
CA TYR A 262 12.07 -0.32 10.01
C TYR A 262 12.87 0.17 8.82
N LYS A 263 14.10 0.62 9.06
CA LYS A 263 15.03 1.03 8.00
C LYS A 263 15.83 -0.16 7.51
N THR A 264 16.10 -0.18 6.21
CA THR A 264 17.01 -1.13 5.60
C THR A 264 18.45 -0.62 5.73
N VAL A 265 19.43 -1.52 5.57
CA VAL A 265 20.84 -1.12 5.62
C VAL A 265 21.14 -0.05 4.57
N GLY A 266 20.61 -0.20 3.34
CA GLY A 266 20.80 0.78 2.27
C GLY A 266 20.21 2.16 2.59
N GLU A 267 19.07 2.22 3.30
CA GLU A 267 18.48 3.49 3.76
C GLU A 267 19.30 4.14 4.87
N LEU A 268 19.86 3.33 5.78
CA LEU A 268 20.73 3.82 6.84
C LEU A 268 22.04 4.41 6.27
N VAL A 269 22.67 3.71 5.32
CA VAL A 269 23.90 4.20 4.65
C VAL A 269 23.62 5.53 3.94
N LYS A 270 22.52 5.64 3.18
CA LYS A 270 22.14 6.90 2.53
C LYS A 270 21.88 8.02 3.53
N GLN A 271 21.26 7.73 4.65
CA GLN A 271 21.02 8.73 5.69
C GLN A 271 22.33 9.31 6.22
N VAL A 272 23.37 8.48 6.35
CA VAL A 272 24.70 8.96 6.74
C VAL A 272 25.34 9.81 5.63
N GLU A 273 25.26 9.39 4.38
CA GLU A 273 25.76 10.14 3.21
C GLU A 273 25.08 11.52 3.10
N ASP A 274 23.75 11.57 3.18
CA ASP A 274 22.98 12.82 3.13
C ASP A 274 23.28 13.73 4.33
N SER A 275 23.50 13.16 5.51
CA SER A 275 23.88 13.92 6.71
C SER A 275 25.28 14.51 6.59
N SER A 276 26.18 13.90 5.82
CA SER A 276 27.54 14.40 5.63
C SER A 276 27.67 15.45 4.53
N SER A 277 26.70 15.53 3.61
CA SER A 277 26.79 16.40 2.42
C SER A 277 26.14 17.79 2.57
N ASN A 278 25.29 18.00 3.58
CA ASN A 278 24.55 19.26 3.77
C ASN A 278 25.11 20.11 4.92
N ASP A 279 26.08 20.96 4.61
CA ASP A 279 26.62 21.95 5.59
C ASP A 279 25.89 23.29 5.58
N GLU A 280 25.24 23.66 4.49
CA GLU A 280 24.49 24.93 4.37
C GLU A 280 22.98 24.68 4.28
N HIS A 281 22.23 25.31 5.19
CA HIS A 281 20.77 25.34 5.15
C HIS A 281 20.29 26.72 4.73
N ASP A 282 19.28 26.80 3.84
CA ASP A 282 18.64 28.06 3.43
C ASP A 282 18.15 28.92 4.61
N SER A 283 17.87 28.27 5.77
CA SER A 283 17.47 28.97 7.00
C SER A 283 18.63 29.68 7.72
N ASP A 284 19.88 29.47 7.32
CA ASP A 284 21.05 30.10 7.92
C ASP A 284 21.18 31.57 7.45
N ALA A 285 20.57 31.91 6.31
CA ALA A 285 20.54 33.27 5.76
C ALA A 285 19.67 34.27 6.60
N ASP A 286 18.74 33.74 7.42
CA ASP A 286 17.84 34.54 8.26
C ASP A 286 18.39 34.80 9.66
N ILE A 287 19.63 34.37 9.97
CA ILE A 287 20.24 34.54 11.29
C ILE A 287 21.24 35.69 11.28
N ASP A 288 20.86 36.81 11.86
CA ASP A 288 21.64 38.06 11.90
C ASP A 288 22.86 38.03 12.88
N SER A 289 22.96 37.04 13.77
CA SER A 289 24.02 36.95 14.77
C SER A 289 25.01 35.84 14.44
N GLU A 290 26.25 36.20 14.13
CA GLU A 290 27.34 35.22 13.82
C GLU A 290 27.60 34.24 14.97
N ASP A 291 27.52 34.66 16.21
CA ASP A 291 27.73 33.79 17.37
C ASP A 291 26.61 32.78 17.53
N TYR A 292 25.36 33.16 17.26
CA TYR A 292 24.20 32.27 17.29
C TYR A 292 24.22 31.29 16.10
N LEU A 293 24.63 31.78 14.93
CA LEU A 293 24.81 30.94 13.72
C LEU A 293 25.86 29.85 13.95
N ASN A 294 27.00 30.22 14.55
CA ASN A 294 28.05 29.28 14.89
C ASN A 294 27.59 28.23 15.94
N GLN A 295 26.81 28.67 16.93
CA GLN A 295 26.26 27.75 17.93
C GLN A 295 25.25 26.77 17.32
N VAL A 296 24.39 27.23 16.41
CA VAL A 296 23.44 26.36 15.69
C VAL A 296 24.18 25.38 14.77
N ARG A 297 25.25 25.81 14.11
CA ARG A 297 26.09 24.94 13.28
C ARG A 297 26.83 23.88 14.11
N ASP A 298 27.36 24.26 15.26
CA ASP A 298 28.02 23.33 16.18
C ASP A 298 27.04 22.32 16.79
N ASP A 299 25.84 22.74 17.18
CA ASP A 299 24.80 21.84 17.69
C ASP A 299 24.33 20.87 16.58
N ARG A 300 24.21 21.33 15.33
CA ARG A 300 23.90 20.48 14.18
C ARG A 300 25.05 19.49 13.90
N ARG A 301 26.30 19.91 14.02
CA ARG A 301 27.47 19.04 13.82
C ARG A 301 27.53 17.96 14.88
N ILE A 302 27.38 18.31 16.16
CA ILE A 302 27.35 17.34 17.26
C ILE A 302 26.21 16.35 17.10
N HIS A 303 25.05 16.82 16.68
CA HIS A 303 23.90 15.97 16.41
C HIS A 303 24.19 15.00 15.25
N ARG A 304 24.76 15.48 14.14
CA ARG A 304 25.16 14.63 13.00
C ARG A 304 26.19 13.56 13.40
N GLU A 305 27.22 13.96 14.12
CA GLU A 305 28.25 13.04 14.63
C GLU A 305 27.63 11.95 15.52
N SER A 306 26.65 12.31 16.35
CA SER A 306 25.91 11.34 17.18
C SER A 306 25.12 10.34 16.33
N VAL A 307 24.34 10.84 15.35
CA VAL A 307 23.52 9.99 14.44
C VAL A 307 24.43 9.10 13.58
N VAL A 308 25.49 9.67 13.01
CA VAL A 308 26.49 8.90 12.22
C VAL A 308 27.15 7.82 13.07
N SER A 309 27.56 8.13 14.30
CA SER A 309 28.17 7.17 15.22
C SER A 309 27.21 6.05 15.59
N GLU A 310 25.94 6.36 15.86
CA GLU A 310 24.89 5.39 16.16
C GLU A 310 24.65 4.45 14.96
N ILE A 311 24.42 5.02 13.78
CA ILE A 311 24.20 4.23 12.55
C ILE A 311 25.43 3.38 12.23
N THR A 312 26.65 3.91 12.40
CA THR A 312 27.90 3.18 12.16
C THR A 312 28.04 2.00 13.12
N SER A 313 27.68 2.19 14.40
CA SER A 313 27.69 1.10 15.38
C SER A 313 26.67 0.01 15.03
N LEU A 314 25.51 0.38 14.51
CA LEU A 314 24.48 -0.55 14.04
C LEU A 314 24.93 -1.32 12.79
N LEU A 315 25.57 -0.64 11.85
CA LEU A 315 26.09 -1.24 10.61
C LEU A 315 27.26 -2.21 10.85
N GLY A 316 28.01 -2.05 11.93
CA GLY A 316 29.06 -2.97 12.35
C GLY A 316 28.57 -4.27 13.01
N SER A 317 27.25 -4.47 13.12
CA SER A 317 26.68 -5.68 13.72
C SER A 317 26.62 -6.86 12.72
N LYS A 318 26.78 -8.10 13.23
CA LYS A 318 26.60 -9.32 12.39
C LYS A 318 25.23 -9.41 11.74
N GLY A 319 24.21 -8.75 12.31
CA GLY A 319 22.86 -8.67 11.75
C GLY A 319 22.83 -7.76 10.52
N ALA A 320 23.55 -6.64 10.54
CA ALA A 320 23.69 -5.74 9.41
C ALA A 320 24.37 -6.41 8.22
N ASP A 321 25.50 -7.13 8.43
CA ASP A 321 26.20 -7.85 7.36
C ASP A 321 25.31 -8.87 6.66
N GLN A 322 24.48 -9.60 7.42
CA GLN A 322 23.55 -10.56 6.84
C GLN A 322 22.45 -9.88 6.04
N GLN A 323 21.97 -8.74 6.50
CA GLN A 323 20.94 -7.98 5.80
C GLN A 323 21.50 -7.32 4.55
N THR A 324 22.73 -6.77 4.61
CA THR A 324 23.44 -6.23 3.44
C THR A 324 23.52 -7.25 2.31
N LYS A 325 24.00 -8.45 2.60
CA LYS A 325 24.07 -9.53 1.60
C LYS A 325 22.71 -9.86 0.97
N LYS A 326 21.66 -9.86 1.78
CA LYS A 326 20.29 -10.11 1.28
C LYS A 326 19.76 -8.94 0.44
N GLU A 327 20.07 -7.70 0.78
CA GLU A 327 19.71 -6.52 0.00
C GLU A 327 20.46 -6.49 -1.33
N GLU A 328 21.75 -6.81 -1.34
CA GLU A 328 22.55 -6.93 -2.56
C GLU A 328 22.00 -8.01 -3.50
N GLN A 329 21.65 -9.18 -2.98
CA GLN A 329 21.01 -10.23 -3.76
C GLN A 329 19.68 -9.74 -4.38
N LYS A 330 18.85 -9.02 -3.61
CA LYS A 330 17.62 -8.42 -4.13
C LYS A 330 17.87 -7.36 -5.19
N MET A 331 18.87 -6.51 -4.99
CA MET A 331 19.27 -5.48 -5.95
C MET A 331 19.65 -6.13 -7.29
N GLN A 332 20.45 -7.19 -7.25
CA GLN A 332 20.83 -7.96 -8.43
C GLN A 332 19.63 -8.64 -9.12
N VAL A 333 18.74 -9.27 -8.34
CA VAL A 333 17.56 -9.98 -8.87
C VAL A 333 16.52 -8.99 -9.42
N SER A 334 16.16 -7.95 -8.66
CA SER A 334 15.09 -7.02 -9.06
C SER A 334 15.46 -6.16 -10.27
N GLY A 335 16.71 -5.75 -10.37
CA GLY A 335 17.26 -4.88 -11.41
C GLY A 335 16.80 -3.41 -11.39
N VAL A 336 15.96 -3.03 -10.43
CA VAL A 336 15.42 -1.65 -10.29
C VAL A 336 15.43 -1.15 -8.85
N TRP A 337 15.91 -1.94 -7.91
CA TRP A 337 15.96 -1.58 -6.50
C TRP A 337 16.80 -0.32 -6.29
N GLY A 338 16.26 0.64 -5.56
CA GLY A 338 16.97 1.86 -5.22
C GLY A 338 17.01 2.94 -6.30
N ALA A 339 16.34 2.74 -7.46
CA ALA A 339 16.43 3.66 -8.62
C ALA A 339 16.13 5.13 -8.29
N LEU A 340 15.22 5.40 -7.36
CA LEU A 340 14.82 6.74 -6.95
C LEU A 340 14.87 6.92 -5.41
N HIS A 341 15.51 6.01 -4.68
CA HIS A 341 15.68 6.14 -3.24
C HIS A 341 16.46 7.41 -2.90
N GLY A 342 16.08 8.09 -1.80
CA GLY A 342 16.72 9.34 -1.36
C GLY A 342 16.26 10.59 -2.10
N ARG A 343 15.43 10.48 -3.15
CA ARG A 343 14.81 11.66 -3.79
C ARG A 343 13.55 12.09 -3.05
N THR A 344 13.24 13.39 -3.09
CA THR A 344 11.98 13.90 -2.53
C THR A 344 10.77 13.36 -3.32
N ALA A 345 9.62 13.21 -2.66
CA ALA A 345 8.40 12.74 -3.32
C ALA A 345 8.04 13.55 -4.58
N TRP A 346 8.26 14.87 -4.55
CA TRP A 346 8.01 15.74 -5.70
C TRP A 346 8.92 15.46 -6.91
N GLN A 347 10.20 15.18 -6.65
CA GLN A 347 11.14 14.78 -7.70
C GLN A 347 10.77 13.42 -8.28
N GLN A 348 10.32 12.47 -7.44
CA GLN A 348 9.89 11.13 -7.86
C GLN A 348 8.65 11.17 -8.75
N ILE A 349 7.64 12.00 -8.40
CA ILE A 349 6.38 12.16 -9.15
C ILE A 349 6.61 12.67 -10.58
N ARG A 350 7.63 13.48 -10.80
CA ARG A 350 7.98 14.03 -12.13
C ARG A 350 8.71 13.04 -13.04
N THR A 351 9.04 11.85 -12.57
CA THR A 351 9.78 10.86 -13.35
C THR A 351 8.87 10.00 -14.23
N PRO A 352 9.37 9.48 -15.36
CA PRO A 352 8.63 8.51 -16.16
C PRO A 352 8.29 7.23 -15.41
N TRP A 353 9.07 6.85 -14.38
CA TRP A 353 8.77 5.73 -13.48
C TRP A 353 7.41 5.88 -12.81
N PHE A 354 7.14 7.07 -12.27
CA PHE A 354 5.86 7.37 -11.63
C PHE A 354 4.72 7.48 -12.63
N VAL A 355 4.93 8.22 -13.72
CA VAL A 355 3.87 8.48 -14.71
C VAL A 355 3.38 7.18 -15.34
N LEU A 356 4.29 6.30 -15.77
CA LEU A 356 3.93 5.05 -16.44
C LEU A 356 3.24 4.07 -15.50
N ILE A 357 3.73 3.89 -14.26
CA ILE A 357 3.05 3.01 -13.30
C ILE A 357 1.68 3.57 -12.90
N THR A 358 1.54 4.89 -12.77
CA THR A 358 0.25 5.52 -12.47
C THR A 358 -0.74 5.29 -13.60
N LEU A 359 -0.37 5.56 -14.86
CA LEU A 359 -1.24 5.31 -16.02
C LEU A 359 -1.64 3.83 -16.11
N PHE A 360 -0.69 2.92 -15.89
CA PHE A 360 -0.97 1.50 -15.86
C PHE A 360 -1.97 1.15 -14.75
N THR A 361 -1.76 1.70 -13.56
CA THR A 361 -2.65 1.48 -12.41
C THR A 361 -4.05 2.02 -12.66
N LEU A 362 -4.18 3.22 -13.24
CA LEU A 362 -5.48 3.81 -13.60
C LEU A 362 -6.28 2.87 -14.52
N VAL A 363 -5.66 2.44 -15.60
CA VAL A 363 -6.33 1.62 -16.61
C VAL A 363 -6.71 0.25 -16.05
N GLN A 364 -5.77 -0.42 -15.36
CA GLN A 364 -6.01 -1.76 -14.83
C GLN A 364 -7.06 -1.74 -13.71
N MET A 365 -7.03 -0.75 -12.82
CA MET A 365 -8.00 -0.63 -11.74
C MET A 365 -9.40 -0.38 -12.30
N THR A 366 -9.52 0.46 -13.33
CA THR A 366 -10.81 0.68 -14.02
C THR A 366 -11.33 -0.60 -14.67
N ARG A 367 -10.46 -1.37 -15.35
CA ARG A 367 -10.84 -2.67 -15.94
C ARG A 367 -11.32 -3.66 -14.89
N ILE A 368 -10.57 -3.78 -13.77
CA ILE A 368 -10.93 -4.67 -12.66
C ILE A 368 -12.30 -4.29 -12.10
N ASN A 369 -12.51 -3.02 -11.79
CA ASN A 369 -13.74 -2.55 -11.18
C ASN A 369 -14.93 -2.61 -12.15
N PHE A 370 -14.72 -2.28 -13.42
CA PHE A 370 -15.74 -2.41 -14.46
C PHE A 370 -16.19 -3.87 -14.64
N PHE A 371 -15.24 -4.81 -14.70
CA PHE A 371 -15.58 -6.23 -14.79
C PHE A 371 -16.36 -6.72 -13.57
N VAL A 372 -15.91 -6.38 -12.35
CA VAL A 372 -16.59 -6.77 -11.10
C VAL A 372 -18.02 -6.22 -11.04
N ALA A 373 -18.24 -4.98 -11.50
CA ALA A 373 -19.54 -4.35 -11.49
C ALA A 373 -20.51 -4.92 -12.54
N THR A 374 -19.99 -5.36 -13.68
CA THR A 374 -20.78 -5.70 -14.86
C THR A 374 -20.67 -7.18 -15.29
N ILE A 375 -20.08 -8.03 -14.45
CA ILE A 375 -19.85 -9.46 -14.78
C ILE A 375 -21.14 -10.17 -15.24
N ARG A 376 -22.25 -9.97 -14.52
CA ARG A 376 -23.52 -10.63 -14.83
C ARG A 376 -24.11 -10.17 -16.16
N PRO A 377 -24.36 -8.85 -16.41
CA PRO A 377 -24.87 -8.40 -17.70
C PRO A 377 -23.93 -8.72 -18.87
N GLN A 378 -22.61 -8.65 -18.68
CA GLN A 378 -21.65 -9.05 -19.70
C GLN A 378 -21.82 -10.52 -20.14
N TYR A 379 -21.89 -11.46 -19.19
CA TYR A 379 -22.07 -12.87 -19.54
C TYR A 379 -23.50 -13.23 -19.93
N GLU A 380 -24.52 -12.47 -19.52
CA GLU A 380 -25.86 -12.60 -20.03
C GLU A 380 -25.91 -12.28 -21.53
N TYR A 381 -25.27 -11.20 -21.95
CA TYR A 381 -25.12 -10.87 -23.37
C TYR A 381 -24.29 -11.89 -24.14
N LEU A 382 -23.07 -12.23 -23.66
CA LEU A 382 -22.16 -13.13 -24.37
C LEU A 382 -22.65 -14.57 -24.50
N LEU A 383 -23.33 -15.09 -23.49
CA LEU A 383 -23.80 -16.49 -23.45
C LEU A 383 -25.26 -16.63 -23.93
N HIS A 384 -25.92 -15.51 -24.22
CA HIS A 384 -27.34 -15.46 -24.61
C HIS A 384 -28.27 -16.27 -23.68
N SER A 385 -27.94 -16.32 -22.37
CA SER A 385 -28.67 -17.11 -21.38
C SER A 385 -28.51 -16.54 -19.98
N TYR A 386 -29.63 -16.13 -19.39
CA TYR A 386 -29.70 -15.67 -18.02
C TYR A 386 -29.21 -16.72 -17.00
N ASP A 387 -29.65 -17.99 -17.15
CA ASP A 387 -29.28 -19.06 -16.20
C ASP A 387 -27.78 -19.37 -16.21
N LYS A 388 -27.15 -19.31 -17.39
CA LYS A 388 -25.68 -19.47 -17.49
C LYS A 388 -24.97 -18.30 -16.85
N ALA A 389 -25.41 -17.07 -17.07
CA ALA A 389 -24.83 -15.87 -16.45
C ALA A 389 -24.94 -15.91 -14.92
N VAL A 390 -26.07 -16.36 -14.38
CA VAL A 390 -26.25 -16.54 -12.93
C VAL A 390 -25.28 -17.59 -12.37
N ARG A 391 -25.08 -18.72 -13.05
CA ARG A 391 -24.10 -19.75 -12.61
C ARG A 391 -22.67 -19.21 -12.63
N VAL A 392 -22.29 -18.50 -13.70
CA VAL A 392 -20.97 -17.87 -13.83
C VAL A 392 -20.74 -16.83 -12.72
N ASN A 393 -21.74 -15.99 -12.46
CA ASN A 393 -21.65 -15.01 -11.38
C ASN A 393 -21.56 -15.68 -10.00
N SER A 394 -22.34 -16.73 -9.74
CA SER A 394 -22.27 -17.47 -8.47
C SER A 394 -20.91 -18.13 -8.25
N PHE A 395 -20.29 -18.62 -9.33
CA PHE A 395 -18.92 -19.13 -9.29
C PHE A 395 -17.93 -18.01 -8.95
N PHE A 396 -18.07 -16.85 -9.56
CA PHE A 396 -17.23 -15.67 -9.28
C PHE A 396 -17.32 -15.24 -7.82
N ASP A 397 -18.52 -15.16 -7.24
CA ASP A 397 -18.75 -14.75 -5.86
C ASP A 397 -18.02 -15.64 -4.85
N VAL A 398 -17.87 -16.94 -5.16
CA VAL A 398 -17.11 -17.89 -4.34
C VAL A 398 -15.61 -17.86 -4.65
N ALA A 399 -15.27 -17.76 -5.94
CA ALA A 399 -13.87 -17.81 -6.38
C ALA A 399 -13.08 -16.56 -5.94
N LEU A 400 -13.71 -15.40 -5.89
CA LEU A 400 -13.05 -14.12 -5.60
C LEU A 400 -12.35 -14.10 -4.22
N PRO A 401 -13.01 -14.40 -3.09
CA PRO A 401 -12.31 -14.45 -1.80
C PRO A 401 -11.30 -15.60 -1.70
N LEU A 402 -11.56 -16.74 -2.32
CA LEU A 402 -10.64 -17.89 -2.32
C LEU A 402 -9.35 -17.57 -3.06
N GLY A 403 -9.43 -16.88 -4.17
CA GLY A 403 -8.27 -16.51 -4.97
C GLY A 403 -7.30 -15.60 -4.24
N GLY A 404 -7.81 -14.71 -3.38
CA GLY A 404 -6.98 -13.87 -2.53
C GLY A 404 -6.01 -14.69 -1.68
N VAL A 405 -6.47 -15.79 -1.09
CA VAL A 405 -5.62 -16.68 -0.25
C VAL A 405 -4.72 -17.57 -1.10
N LEU A 406 -5.29 -18.21 -2.12
CA LEU A 406 -4.58 -19.22 -2.93
C LEU A 406 -3.44 -18.62 -3.76
N SER A 407 -3.57 -17.37 -4.16
CA SER A 407 -2.55 -16.67 -4.96
C SER A 407 -1.31 -16.24 -4.17
N VAL A 408 -1.41 -16.08 -2.83
CA VAL A 408 -0.34 -15.53 -1.98
C VAL A 408 1.03 -16.21 -2.18
N PRO A 409 1.16 -17.57 -2.06
CA PRO A 409 2.46 -18.21 -2.18
C PRO A 409 3.05 -18.06 -3.59
N PHE A 410 2.21 -18.10 -4.62
CA PHE A 410 2.63 -17.92 -6.01
C PHE A 410 3.14 -16.49 -6.24
N ILE A 411 2.38 -15.48 -5.81
CA ILE A 411 2.73 -14.06 -5.96
C ILE A 411 4.04 -13.77 -5.21
N GLY A 412 4.15 -14.22 -3.96
CA GLY A 412 5.36 -14.06 -3.16
C GLY A 412 6.58 -14.67 -3.82
N PHE A 413 6.46 -15.91 -4.31
CA PHE A 413 7.54 -16.59 -5.04
C PHE A 413 7.98 -15.80 -6.29
N VAL A 414 7.04 -15.35 -7.10
CA VAL A 414 7.33 -14.59 -8.33
C VAL A 414 8.03 -13.27 -7.99
N LEU A 415 7.53 -12.50 -7.03
CA LEU A 415 8.07 -11.19 -6.67
C LEU A 415 9.45 -11.26 -6.00
N ASP A 416 9.72 -12.32 -5.23
CA ASP A 416 10.99 -12.47 -4.51
C ASP A 416 12.10 -13.08 -5.38
N ASN A 417 11.77 -13.87 -6.39
CA ASN A 417 12.75 -14.63 -7.18
C ASN A 417 12.90 -14.17 -8.63
N THR A 418 12.12 -13.19 -9.09
CA THR A 418 12.20 -12.74 -10.49
C THR A 418 12.45 -11.24 -10.60
N SER A 419 12.94 -10.81 -11.76
CA SER A 419 13.21 -9.40 -12.01
C SER A 419 11.91 -8.59 -12.18
N THR A 420 11.92 -7.35 -11.74
CA THR A 420 10.75 -6.45 -11.87
C THR A 420 10.24 -6.31 -13.31
N PRO A 421 11.10 -6.17 -14.36
CA PRO A 421 10.62 -6.18 -15.74
C PRO A 421 9.87 -7.46 -16.12
N PHE A 422 10.32 -8.63 -15.65
CA PHE A 422 9.64 -9.90 -15.90
C PHE A 422 8.28 -9.96 -15.20
N VAL A 423 8.20 -9.52 -13.93
CA VAL A 423 6.94 -9.44 -13.19
C VAL A 423 5.92 -8.58 -13.90
N LEU A 424 6.34 -7.38 -14.38
CA LEU A 424 5.47 -6.48 -15.12
C LEU A 424 5.05 -7.07 -16.48
N ALA A 425 5.94 -7.77 -17.18
CA ALA A 425 5.61 -8.44 -18.43
C ALA A 425 4.58 -9.56 -18.20
N LEU A 426 4.76 -10.37 -17.15
CA LEU A 426 3.81 -11.42 -16.76
C LEU A 426 2.45 -10.81 -16.40
N LEU A 427 2.44 -9.70 -15.69
CA LEU A 427 1.22 -8.97 -15.31
C LEU A 427 0.46 -8.48 -16.57
N VAL A 428 1.17 -7.87 -17.53
CA VAL A 428 0.58 -7.40 -18.81
C VAL A 428 0.08 -8.58 -19.65
N ALA A 429 0.83 -9.67 -19.71
CA ALA A 429 0.42 -10.87 -20.45
C ALA A 429 -0.86 -11.49 -19.86
N THR A 430 -0.91 -11.63 -18.54
CA THR A 430 -2.11 -12.17 -17.84
C THR A 430 -3.31 -11.25 -18.03
N ALA A 431 -3.12 -9.92 -17.90
CA ALA A 431 -4.18 -8.93 -18.15
C ALA A 431 -4.71 -8.98 -19.59
N THR A 432 -3.82 -9.26 -20.55
CA THR A 432 -4.19 -9.42 -21.96
C THR A 432 -4.99 -10.71 -22.17
N ALA A 433 -4.55 -11.84 -21.58
CA ALA A 433 -5.28 -13.09 -21.63
C ALA A 433 -6.69 -12.98 -21.05
N ILE A 434 -6.84 -12.29 -19.89
CA ILE A 434 -8.15 -11.97 -19.28
C ILE A 434 -9.02 -11.17 -20.25
N GLY A 435 -8.44 -10.13 -20.89
CA GLY A 435 -9.19 -9.30 -21.86
C GLY A 435 -9.66 -10.10 -23.08
N VAL A 436 -8.84 -11.01 -23.60
CA VAL A 436 -9.20 -11.88 -24.73
C VAL A 436 -10.28 -12.87 -24.31
N LEU A 437 -10.12 -13.56 -23.18
CA LEU A 437 -11.11 -14.51 -22.67
C LEU A 437 -12.45 -13.85 -22.35
N GLY A 438 -12.40 -12.59 -21.87
CA GLY A 438 -13.59 -11.82 -21.49
C GLY A 438 -14.48 -11.38 -22.65
N VAL A 439 -14.06 -11.53 -23.91
CA VAL A 439 -14.85 -11.22 -25.10
C VAL A 439 -15.32 -12.46 -25.86
N LEU A 440 -14.91 -13.66 -25.42
CA LEU A 440 -15.28 -14.91 -26.08
C LEU A 440 -16.67 -15.40 -25.62
N PRO A 441 -17.58 -15.76 -26.56
CA PRO A 441 -18.94 -16.20 -26.25
C PRO A 441 -19.03 -17.68 -25.85
N TYR A 442 -18.08 -18.17 -25.07
CA TYR A 442 -18.01 -19.57 -24.65
C TYR A 442 -18.06 -19.70 -23.14
N GLU A 443 -18.84 -20.66 -22.62
CA GLU A 443 -18.98 -20.90 -21.18
C GLU A 443 -17.65 -21.29 -20.53
N TRP A 444 -16.82 -22.12 -21.18
CA TRP A 444 -15.49 -22.47 -20.70
C TRP A 444 -14.56 -21.24 -20.59
N ALA A 445 -14.67 -20.31 -21.53
CA ALA A 445 -13.88 -19.07 -21.52
C ALA A 445 -14.26 -18.16 -20.35
N ALA A 446 -15.57 -18.11 -20.01
CA ALA A 446 -16.05 -17.39 -18.84
C ALA A 446 -15.44 -17.93 -17.54
N TYR A 447 -15.44 -19.24 -17.31
CA TYR A 447 -14.81 -19.83 -16.13
C TYR A 447 -13.29 -19.64 -16.12
N ALA A 448 -12.62 -19.83 -17.25
CA ALA A 448 -11.18 -19.59 -17.37
C ALA A 448 -10.82 -18.12 -17.10
N ASN A 449 -11.62 -17.19 -17.62
CA ASN A 449 -11.47 -15.76 -17.33
C ASN A 449 -11.57 -15.46 -15.85
N ILE A 450 -12.59 -15.99 -15.17
CA ILE A 450 -12.78 -15.79 -13.72
C ILE A 450 -11.59 -16.34 -12.92
N VAL A 451 -11.13 -17.56 -13.24
CA VAL A 451 -9.97 -18.16 -12.54
C VAL A 451 -8.72 -17.28 -12.70
N LEU A 452 -8.42 -16.83 -13.92
CA LEU A 452 -7.28 -15.93 -14.16
C LEU A 452 -7.47 -14.58 -13.48
N PHE A 453 -8.67 -14.02 -13.54
CA PHE A 453 -9.00 -12.72 -12.93
C PHE A 453 -8.83 -12.74 -11.41
N VAL A 454 -9.29 -13.78 -10.75
CA VAL A 454 -9.23 -13.94 -9.30
C VAL A 454 -7.80 -14.07 -8.80
N LEU A 455 -6.92 -14.73 -9.57
CA LEU A 455 -5.48 -14.80 -9.29
C LEU A 455 -4.76 -13.49 -9.66
N TYR A 456 -5.20 -12.85 -10.74
CA TYR A 456 -4.61 -11.60 -11.25
C TYR A 456 -4.81 -10.41 -10.31
N ARG A 457 -5.99 -10.28 -9.71
CA ARG A 457 -6.35 -9.12 -8.89
C ARG A 457 -5.37 -8.90 -7.72
N PRO A 458 -5.12 -9.87 -6.83
CA PRO A 458 -4.13 -9.70 -5.76
C PRO A 458 -2.70 -9.59 -6.31
N PHE A 459 -2.37 -10.26 -7.41
CA PHE A 459 -1.08 -10.13 -8.08
C PHE A 459 -0.83 -8.70 -8.56
N TYR A 460 -1.83 -8.08 -9.18
CA TYR A 460 -1.76 -6.70 -9.63
C TYR A 460 -1.52 -5.72 -8.46
N TYR A 461 -2.34 -5.77 -7.41
CA TYR A 461 -2.18 -4.85 -6.27
C TYR A 461 -0.84 -5.04 -5.56
N THR A 462 -0.42 -6.28 -5.37
CA THR A 462 0.89 -6.58 -4.76
C THR A 462 2.04 -6.10 -5.63
N THR A 463 1.95 -6.29 -6.95
CA THR A 463 3.01 -5.84 -7.89
C THR A 463 3.15 -4.31 -7.88
N VAL A 464 2.04 -3.57 -7.84
CA VAL A 464 2.09 -2.09 -7.78
C VAL A 464 2.73 -1.61 -6.47
N SER A 465 2.39 -2.23 -5.33
CA SER A 465 2.99 -1.89 -4.04
C SER A 465 4.47 -2.31 -3.95
N ASP A 466 4.83 -3.49 -4.45
CA ASP A 466 6.22 -3.97 -4.52
C ASP A 466 7.09 -3.10 -5.43
N TYR A 467 6.54 -2.71 -6.60
CA TYR A 467 7.20 -1.77 -7.49
C TYR A 467 7.44 -0.41 -6.81
N ALA A 468 6.43 0.11 -6.13
CA ALA A 468 6.56 1.38 -5.42
C ALA A 468 7.63 1.30 -4.31
N ALA A 469 7.68 0.22 -3.56
CA ALA A 469 8.69 -0.01 -2.54
C ALA A 469 10.11 -0.14 -3.13
N LYS A 470 10.27 -0.88 -4.23
CA LYS A 470 11.57 -1.13 -4.88
C LYS A 470 12.13 0.12 -5.57
N VAL A 471 11.28 0.90 -6.26
CA VAL A 471 11.70 2.05 -7.07
C VAL A 471 11.81 3.32 -6.25
N PHE A 472 10.78 3.64 -5.43
CA PHE A 472 10.68 4.92 -4.71
C PHE A 472 11.23 4.85 -3.28
N GLY A 473 11.28 3.66 -2.68
CA GLY A 473 11.71 3.45 -1.30
C GLY A 473 10.64 3.78 -0.26
N PHE A 474 10.87 3.33 0.98
CA PHE A 474 9.86 3.46 2.05
C PHE A 474 9.79 4.84 2.70
N ALA A 475 10.81 5.70 2.53
CA ALA A 475 10.80 7.05 3.08
C ALA A 475 9.69 7.96 2.51
N THR A 476 9.33 7.74 1.24
CA THR A 476 8.31 8.49 0.51
C THR A 476 7.17 7.60 0.00
N PHE A 477 7.18 6.32 0.40
CA PHE A 477 6.25 5.30 -0.05
C PHE A 477 4.79 5.72 0.13
N GLY A 478 4.45 6.21 1.31
CA GLY A 478 3.09 6.57 1.65
C GLY A 478 2.53 7.65 0.71
N LYS A 479 3.28 8.72 0.48
CA LYS A 479 2.86 9.81 -0.42
C LYS A 479 2.78 9.36 -1.87
N VAL A 480 3.80 8.65 -2.36
CA VAL A 480 3.91 8.28 -3.78
C VAL A 480 2.89 7.18 -4.11
N TYR A 481 2.85 6.10 -3.34
CA TYR A 481 1.88 5.02 -3.51
C TYR A 481 0.44 5.51 -3.27
N GLY A 482 0.24 6.31 -2.20
CA GLY A 482 -1.05 6.91 -1.89
C GLY A 482 -1.57 7.80 -3.02
N LEU A 483 -0.69 8.56 -3.68
CA LEU A 483 -1.07 9.38 -4.85
C LEU A 483 -1.45 8.51 -6.05
N VAL A 484 -0.71 7.43 -6.33
CA VAL A 484 -1.06 6.48 -7.41
C VAL A 484 -2.47 5.92 -7.20
N ILE A 485 -2.77 5.43 -5.99
CA ILE A 485 -4.07 4.83 -5.67
C ILE A 485 -5.19 5.88 -5.64
N CYS A 486 -4.92 7.09 -5.12
CA CYS A 486 -5.87 8.21 -5.12
C CYS A 486 -6.27 8.59 -6.55
N LEU A 487 -5.30 8.78 -7.45
CA LEU A 487 -5.56 9.10 -8.85
C LEU A 487 -6.35 7.98 -9.55
N ALA A 488 -5.99 6.73 -9.29
CA ALA A 488 -6.74 5.58 -9.82
C ALA A 488 -8.18 5.52 -9.28
N GLY A 489 -8.37 5.83 -8.00
CA GLY A 489 -9.69 5.92 -7.39
C GLY A 489 -10.56 7.04 -7.98
N LEU A 490 -9.98 8.22 -8.22
CA LEU A 490 -10.67 9.32 -8.88
C LEU A 490 -11.03 8.96 -10.34
N PHE A 491 -10.10 8.31 -11.04
CA PHE A 491 -10.35 7.90 -12.42
C PHE A 491 -11.46 6.84 -12.53
N ASN A 492 -11.73 6.07 -11.48
CA ASN A 492 -12.83 5.11 -11.45
C ASN A 492 -14.22 5.75 -11.62
N PHE A 493 -14.39 7.07 -11.42
CA PHE A 493 -15.62 7.76 -11.82
C PHE A 493 -15.91 7.64 -13.32
N SER A 494 -14.89 7.42 -14.16
CA SER A 494 -15.08 7.15 -15.59
C SER A 494 -15.86 5.87 -15.87
N GLN A 495 -16.00 4.97 -14.87
CA GLN A 495 -16.79 3.74 -14.99
C GLN A 495 -18.24 4.02 -15.36
N SER A 496 -18.85 5.07 -14.79
CA SER A 496 -20.22 5.48 -15.17
C SER A 496 -20.32 5.89 -16.64
N GLY A 497 -19.26 6.50 -17.19
CA GLY A 497 -19.15 6.82 -18.61
C GLY A 497 -19.01 5.57 -19.49
N LEU A 498 -18.24 4.58 -19.04
CA LEU A 498 -18.09 3.30 -19.74
C LEU A 498 -19.40 2.51 -19.75
N ASP A 499 -20.14 2.54 -18.65
CA ASP A 499 -21.44 1.91 -18.52
C ASP A 499 -22.47 2.57 -19.45
N ALA A 500 -22.50 3.91 -19.45
CA ALA A 500 -23.33 4.67 -20.38
C ALA A 500 -22.97 4.41 -21.86
N LEU A 501 -21.67 4.24 -22.16
CA LEU A 501 -21.18 3.90 -23.50
C LEU A 501 -21.67 2.51 -23.92
N THR A 502 -21.60 1.53 -23.02
CA THR A 502 -22.10 0.16 -23.26
C THR A 502 -23.60 0.18 -23.57
N HIS A 503 -24.41 0.83 -22.72
CA HIS A 503 -25.86 0.78 -22.85
C HIS A 503 -26.42 1.68 -23.97
N ARG A 504 -25.90 2.92 -24.10
CA ARG A 504 -26.49 3.90 -25.04
C ARG A 504 -25.90 3.86 -26.44
N VAL A 505 -24.59 3.55 -26.56
CA VAL A 505 -23.89 3.60 -27.85
C VAL A 505 -23.79 2.21 -28.46
N PHE A 506 -23.43 1.22 -27.65
CA PHE A 506 -23.22 -0.16 -28.13
C PHE A 506 -24.42 -1.09 -27.89
N LEU A 507 -25.58 -0.58 -27.50
CA LEU A 507 -26.84 -1.34 -27.37
C LEU A 507 -26.69 -2.60 -26.52
N ASP A 508 -26.11 -2.45 -25.34
CA ASP A 508 -25.80 -3.50 -24.36
C ASP A 508 -24.67 -4.48 -24.76
N ASP A 509 -23.97 -4.24 -25.88
CA ASP A 509 -22.79 -5.04 -26.26
C ASP A 509 -21.55 -4.63 -25.44
N PRO A 510 -21.02 -5.49 -24.56
CA PRO A 510 -19.84 -5.18 -23.76
C PRO A 510 -18.52 -5.33 -24.53
N VAL A 511 -18.52 -6.01 -25.69
CA VAL A 511 -17.30 -6.37 -26.44
C VAL A 511 -16.51 -5.15 -26.89
N PRO A 512 -17.10 -4.10 -27.49
CA PRO A 512 -16.35 -2.94 -27.94
C PRO A 512 -15.66 -2.19 -26.77
N VAL A 513 -16.35 -2.03 -25.65
CA VAL A 513 -15.79 -1.38 -24.46
C VAL A 513 -14.62 -2.20 -23.88
N ASN A 514 -14.79 -3.52 -23.77
CA ASN A 514 -13.74 -4.42 -23.31
C ASN A 514 -12.51 -4.40 -24.24
N LEU A 515 -12.70 -4.34 -25.57
CA LEU A 515 -11.60 -4.24 -26.54
C LEU A 515 -10.88 -2.88 -26.46
N ILE A 516 -11.59 -1.77 -26.30
CA ILE A 516 -10.99 -0.45 -26.09
C ILE A 516 -10.11 -0.47 -24.82
N LEU A 517 -10.67 -0.94 -23.71
CA LEU A 517 -9.95 -1.03 -22.45
C LEU A 517 -8.74 -1.97 -22.54
N LEU A 518 -8.87 -3.10 -23.26
CA LEU A 518 -7.77 -4.02 -23.52
C LEU A 518 -6.67 -3.35 -24.34
N GLY A 519 -7.03 -2.66 -25.42
CA GLY A 519 -6.07 -1.96 -26.28
C GLY A 519 -5.28 -0.89 -25.54
N VAL A 520 -5.97 -0.04 -24.75
CA VAL A 520 -5.31 0.99 -23.93
C VAL A 520 -4.40 0.35 -22.87
N ALA A 521 -4.86 -0.70 -22.20
CA ALA A 521 -4.07 -1.40 -21.20
C ALA A 521 -2.81 -2.05 -21.78
N LEU A 522 -2.91 -2.61 -23.00
CA LEU A 522 -1.78 -3.22 -23.68
C LEU A 522 -0.73 -2.17 -24.08
N VAL A 523 -1.16 -1.05 -24.67
CA VAL A 523 -0.25 0.04 -25.06
C VAL A 523 0.50 0.61 -23.85
N VAL A 524 -0.22 0.94 -22.78
CA VAL A 524 0.38 1.47 -21.55
C VAL A 524 1.28 0.41 -20.89
N GLY A 525 0.83 -0.85 -20.84
CA GLY A 525 1.59 -1.95 -20.27
C GLY A 525 2.91 -2.21 -21.00
N VAL A 526 2.88 -2.25 -22.35
CA VAL A 526 4.10 -2.43 -23.17
C VAL A 526 5.05 -1.25 -22.98
N ALA A 527 4.55 -0.03 -22.92
CA ALA A 527 5.38 1.16 -22.67
C ALA A 527 6.05 1.08 -21.28
N LEU A 528 5.31 0.69 -20.24
CA LEU A 528 5.85 0.50 -18.89
C LEU A 528 6.94 -0.58 -18.87
N VAL A 529 6.65 -1.77 -19.39
CA VAL A 529 7.60 -2.90 -19.43
C VAL A 529 8.85 -2.52 -20.21
N GLY A 530 8.71 -1.91 -21.39
CA GLY A 530 9.82 -1.49 -22.23
C GLY A 530 10.73 -0.46 -21.55
N TYR A 531 10.13 0.54 -20.89
CA TYR A 531 10.87 1.55 -20.15
C TYR A 531 11.64 0.96 -18.96
N VAL A 532 10.96 0.15 -18.14
CA VAL A 532 11.55 -0.49 -16.95
C VAL A 532 12.66 -1.46 -17.35
N TRP A 533 12.45 -2.25 -18.40
CA TRP A 533 13.46 -3.17 -18.92
C TRP A 533 14.71 -2.44 -19.44
N TRP A 534 14.52 -1.36 -20.21
CA TRP A 534 15.62 -0.55 -20.70
C TRP A 534 16.43 0.06 -19.55
N LYS A 535 15.76 0.66 -18.57
CA LYS A 535 16.41 1.26 -17.40
C LYS A 535 17.08 0.23 -16.49
N SER A 536 16.47 -0.93 -16.29
CA SER A 536 17.06 -2.02 -15.51
C SER A 536 18.39 -2.51 -16.13
N ARG A 537 18.47 -2.54 -17.47
CA ARG A 537 19.73 -2.87 -18.16
C ARG A 537 20.80 -1.79 -18.00
N SER A 538 20.42 -0.52 -18.08
CA SER A 538 21.34 0.60 -17.86
C SER A 538 21.93 0.55 -16.45
N MET A 539 21.09 0.40 -15.42
CA MET A 539 21.53 0.32 -14.02
C MET A 539 22.46 -0.87 -13.75
N LYS A 540 22.16 -2.03 -14.35
CA LYS A 540 23.06 -3.21 -14.22
C LYS A 540 24.41 -2.96 -14.88
N ARG A 541 24.44 -2.27 -16.00
CA ARG A 541 25.67 -1.94 -16.70
C ARG A 541 26.52 -0.95 -15.90
N GLU A 542 25.91 0.12 -15.40
CA GLU A 542 26.56 1.10 -14.53
C GLU A 542 27.18 0.43 -13.30
N HIS A 543 26.45 -0.49 -12.65
CA HIS A 543 26.96 -1.24 -11.50
C HIS A 543 28.15 -2.13 -11.84
N LEU A 544 28.15 -2.81 -12.99
CA LEU A 544 29.27 -3.64 -13.45
C LEU A 544 30.49 -2.79 -13.83
N GLU A 545 30.27 -1.59 -14.39
CA GLU A 545 31.32 -0.63 -14.70
C GLU A 545 31.97 -0.12 -13.40
N ASP A 546 31.18 0.26 -12.38
CA ASP A 546 31.64 0.68 -11.06
C ASP A 546 32.43 -0.44 -10.32
N GLU A 547 31.95 -1.69 -10.39
CA GLU A 547 32.67 -2.85 -9.82
C GLU A 547 34.01 -3.10 -10.53
N ALA A 548 34.04 -2.93 -11.85
CA ALA A 548 35.27 -3.11 -12.63
C ALA A 548 36.28 -1.99 -12.35
N GLU A 549 35.82 -0.75 -12.16
CA GLU A 549 36.68 0.38 -11.76
C GLU A 549 37.22 0.19 -10.35
N GLY A 550 36.39 -0.18 -9.37
CA GLY A 550 36.83 -0.46 -7.99
C GLY A 550 37.79 -1.64 -7.90
N ALA A 551 37.62 -2.67 -8.76
CA ALA A 551 38.59 -3.76 -8.85
C ALA A 551 39.93 -3.34 -9.47
N ARG A 552 39.93 -2.39 -10.41
CA ARG A 552 41.18 -1.81 -10.98
C ARG A 552 41.91 -0.95 -9.97
N GLU A 553 41.21 -0.13 -9.21
CA GLU A 553 41.81 0.68 -8.15
C GLU A 553 42.46 -0.19 -7.05
N THR A 554 41.86 -1.32 -6.70
CA THR A 554 42.40 -2.26 -5.71
C THR A 554 43.63 -3.04 -6.23
N LEU A 555 43.67 -3.31 -7.54
CA LEU A 555 44.78 -4.05 -8.17
C LEU A 555 46.00 -3.16 -8.53
N MET A 556 45.82 -1.85 -8.69
CA MET A 556 46.87 -0.88 -9.01
C MET A 556 46.76 0.37 -8.12
N PRO A 557 47.03 0.27 -6.82
CA PRO A 557 47.07 1.46 -5.99
C PRO A 557 48.29 2.31 -6.38
N GLY A 558 48.04 3.44 -7.07
CA GLY A 558 49.08 4.43 -7.37
C GLY A 558 49.44 4.64 -8.85
N ALA A 559 48.71 4.10 -9.80
CA ALA A 559 48.83 4.50 -11.20
C ALA A 559 48.06 5.81 -11.44
N GLU A 560 48.68 6.95 -11.20
CA GLU A 560 48.22 8.25 -11.74
C GLU A 560 48.37 8.24 -13.26
N TYR A 561 47.31 8.50 -14.02
CA TYR A 561 47.35 8.83 -15.41
C TYR A 561 47.33 10.34 -15.63
#